data_2572f369523f6dbf5a5683e0fe1cb971
#
_entry.id   2572f369523f6dbf5a5683e0fe1cb971
#
_cell.length_a   1.000
_cell.length_b   1.000
_cell.length_c   1.000
_cell.angle_alpha   90.00
_cell.angle_beta   90.00
_cell.angle_gamma   90.00
#
_symmetry.space_group_name_H-M   'P 1'
#
loop_
_entity.id
_entity.type
_entity.pdbx_description
1 polymer ?
#
loop_
_entity_poly.entity_id
_entity_poly.type
_entity_poly.pdbx_seq_one_letter_code
_entity_poly.pdbx_strand_id
1 'polypeptide(L)'
;MSNGSRWYFGEDTAELDARGRVTSTEGTWHAGFDGARAGLVMPADPHLGEHHYQEYYRGHAEDQFKVVALRAHVEVPYRDYRDALQTQEWTRLEPDVLDAKYYVRGIGQVFEGSRKGPREYAKLVSVKRA
;
A
#
# COMPACT_ATOMS: atom_id res chain seq x y z
N MET A 1 13.69 11.22 0.11
CA MET A 1 14.60 10.29 -0.58
C MET A 1 15.17 10.97 -1.79
N SER A 2 16.48 10.88 -1.96
CA SER A 2 17.21 11.66 -2.98
C SER A 2 16.86 11.28 -4.42
N ASN A 3 16.34 10.06 -4.65
CA ASN A 3 15.97 9.58 -5.99
C ASN A 3 14.48 9.65 -6.30
N GLY A 4 13.67 10.19 -5.40
CA GLY A 4 12.22 10.28 -5.57
C GLY A 4 11.45 9.03 -5.19
N SER A 5 12.11 7.95 -4.81
CA SER A 5 11.42 6.75 -4.32
C SER A 5 10.81 6.99 -2.94
N ARG A 6 9.74 6.25 -2.64
CA ARG A 6 9.06 6.30 -1.35
C ARG A 6 9.34 5.03 -0.57
N TRP A 7 9.83 5.18 0.65
CA TRP A 7 10.21 4.08 1.53
C TRP A 7 9.28 4.01 2.73
N TYR A 8 9.06 2.80 3.23
CA TYR A 8 8.22 2.52 4.38
C TYR A 8 9.11 2.04 5.52
N PHE A 9 9.23 2.86 6.57
CA PHE A 9 10.14 2.60 7.69
C PHE A 9 9.46 1.97 8.90
N GLY A 10 8.14 1.91 8.90
CA GLY A 10 7.43 1.32 10.00
C GLY A 10 6.08 1.96 10.24
N GLU A 11 5.34 1.38 11.17
CA GLU A 11 4.06 1.92 11.60
C GLU A 11 3.79 1.55 13.05
N ASP A 12 3.01 2.38 13.72
CA ASP A 12 2.45 2.07 15.02
C ASP A 12 0.97 1.77 14.83
N THR A 13 0.55 0.60 15.29
CA THR A 13 -0.84 0.18 15.21
C THR A 13 -1.42 0.02 16.61
N ALA A 14 -2.73 0.26 16.72
CA ALA A 14 -3.45 0.04 17.96
C ALA A 14 -4.88 -0.38 17.63
N GLU A 15 -5.30 -1.50 18.18
CA GLU A 15 -6.70 -1.91 18.17
C GLU A 15 -7.34 -1.38 19.44
N LEU A 16 -8.51 -0.78 19.31
CA LEU A 16 -9.20 -0.12 20.40
C LEU A 16 -10.50 -0.84 20.72
N ASP A 17 -10.86 -0.88 22.01
CA ASP A 17 -12.19 -1.34 22.44
C ASP A 17 -13.22 -0.21 22.29
N ALA A 18 -14.48 -0.49 22.65
CA ALA A 18 -15.57 0.49 22.53
C ALA A 18 -15.36 1.74 23.41
N ARG A 19 -14.45 1.69 24.38
CA ARG A 19 -14.13 2.82 25.27
C ARG A 19 -12.87 3.58 24.82
N GLY A 20 -12.28 3.19 23.67
CA GLY A 20 -11.08 3.82 23.16
C GLY A 20 -9.78 3.36 23.83
N ARG A 21 -9.82 2.26 24.59
CA ARG A 21 -8.61 1.72 25.22
C ARG A 21 -7.91 0.77 24.26
N VAL A 22 -6.57 0.80 24.25
CA VAL A 22 -5.75 -0.06 23.40
C VAL A 22 -5.85 -1.51 23.88
N THR A 23 -6.29 -2.41 22.99
CA THR A 23 -6.39 -3.86 23.26
C THR A 23 -5.26 -4.65 22.62
N SER A 24 -4.64 -4.11 21.54
CA SER A 24 -3.54 -4.75 20.83
C SER A 24 -2.73 -3.73 20.08
N THR A 25 -1.41 -3.95 19.99
CA THR A 25 -0.52 -3.20 19.11
C THR A 25 0.04 -4.10 18.01
N GLU A 26 -0.61 -5.24 17.75
CA GLU A 26 -0.21 -6.16 16.69
C GLU A 26 -0.15 -5.46 15.35
N GLY A 27 0.89 -5.75 14.57
CA GLY A 27 1.16 -5.08 13.31
C GLY A 27 2.14 -3.91 13.42
N THR A 28 2.45 -3.45 14.63
CA THR A 28 3.48 -2.42 14.84
C THR A 28 4.85 -2.96 14.46
N TRP A 29 5.59 -2.17 13.71
CA TRP A 29 6.97 -2.49 13.37
C TRP A 29 7.76 -1.23 13.03
N HIS A 30 9.09 -1.28 13.23
CA HIS A 30 10.00 -0.18 12.90
C HIS A 30 11.26 -0.74 12.27
N ALA A 31 11.69 -0.16 11.16
CA ALA A 31 12.91 -0.60 10.46
C ALA A 31 14.14 -0.46 11.38
N GLY A 32 14.99 -1.48 11.36
CA GLY A 32 16.19 -1.52 12.20
C GLY A 32 15.97 -2.14 13.56
N PHE A 33 14.74 -2.51 13.92
CA PHE A 33 14.41 -3.14 15.20
C PHE A 33 13.87 -4.55 14.96
N ASP A 34 14.36 -5.50 15.74
CA ASP A 34 13.91 -6.90 15.76
C ASP A 34 13.88 -7.55 14.36
N GLY A 35 14.86 -7.19 13.50
CA GLY A 35 14.97 -7.75 12.15
C GLY A 35 14.07 -7.10 11.11
N ALA A 36 13.26 -6.12 11.47
CA ALA A 36 12.43 -5.40 10.51
C ALA A 36 13.27 -4.52 9.61
N ARG A 37 12.89 -4.41 8.34
CA ARG A 37 13.58 -3.62 7.32
C ARG A 37 12.64 -2.65 6.64
N ALA A 38 13.18 -1.50 6.21
CA ALA A 38 12.42 -0.56 5.40
C ALA A 38 12.00 -1.21 4.08
N GLY A 39 10.74 -1.03 3.71
CA GLY A 39 10.20 -1.48 2.43
C GLY A 39 10.07 -0.35 1.44
N LEU A 40 9.92 -0.70 0.17
CA LEU A 40 9.70 0.28 -0.90
C LEU A 40 8.20 0.42 -1.16
N VAL A 41 7.66 1.61 -0.94
CA VAL A 41 6.23 1.88 -1.21
C VAL A 41 6.02 2.17 -2.69
N MET A 42 6.86 3.02 -3.28
CA MET A 42 6.76 3.40 -4.67
C MET A 42 8.14 3.75 -5.22
N PRO A 43 8.61 3.08 -6.27
CA PRO A 43 9.85 3.47 -6.94
C PRO A 43 9.68 4.79 -7.69
N ALA A 44 10.76 5.53 -7.86
CA ALA A 44 10.73 6.82 -8.56
C ALA A 44 10.39 6.66 -10.04
N ASP A 45 10.83 5.57 -10.66
CA ASP A 45 10.62 5.26 -12.08
C ASP A 45 10.12 3.83 -12.21
N PRO A 46 8.80 3.60 -12.02
CA PRO A 46 8.24 2.24 -12.03
C PRO A 46 8.34 1.57 -13.40
N HIS A 47 8.63 0.27 -13.39
CA HIS A 47 8.69 -0.56 -14.58
C HIS A 47 7.69 -1.70 -14.48
N LEU A 48 7.12 -2.09 -15.63
CA LEU A 48 6.19 -3.21 -15.69
C LEU A 48 6.87 -4.50 -15.21
N GLY A 49 6.22 -5.21 -14.29
CA GLY A 49 6.75 -6.43 -13.70
C GLY A 49 7.67 -6.24 -12.51
N GLU A 50 7.99 -5.01 -12.17
CA GLU A 50 8.81 -4.68 -11.01
C GLU A 50 8.12 -5.15 -9.72
N HIS A 51 8.91 -5.77 -8.81
CA HIS A 51 8.40 -6.42 -7.61
C HIS A 51 9.25 -6.05 -6.41
N HIS A 52 8.62 -5.65 -5.31
CA HIS A 52 9.29 -5.22 -4.08
C HIS A 52 8.51 -5.58 -2.84
N TYR A 53 9.21 -5.66 -1.69
CA TYR A 53 8.57 -5.64 -0.38
C TYR A 53 8.20 -4.22 -0.02
N GLN A 54 6.92 -4.00 0.29
CA GLN A 54 6.42 -2.73 0.82
C GLN A 54 6.63 -2.64 2.32
N GLU A 55 6.46 -3.77 3.01
CA GLU A 55 6.74 -3.93 4.43
C GLU A 55 7.58 -5.19 4.62
N TYR A 56 8.56 -5.14 5.51
CA TYR A 56 9.32 -6.33 5.85
C TYR A 56 9.68 -6.41 7.33
N TYR A 57 8.90 -7.18 8.03
CA TYR A 57 9.18 -7.64 9.40
C TYR A 57 8.75 -9.10 9.45
N ARG A 58 9.71 -10.01 9.33
CA ARG A 58 9.47 -11.44 9.13
C ARG A 58 8.45 -12.01 10.13
N GLY A 59 7.39 -12.63 9.60
CA GLY A 59 6.30 -13.22 10.38
C GLY A 59 5.26 -12.23 10.89
N HIS A 60 5.47 -10.92 10.74
CA HIS A 60 4.60 -9.87 11.27
C HIS A 60 4.05 -8.94 10.19
N ALA A 61 4.89 -8.52 9.26
CA ALA A 61 4.50 -7.64 8.15
C ALA A 61 5.38 -7.95 6.96
N GLU A 62 4.81 -8.57 5.91
CA GLU A 62 5.57 -9.01 4.73
C GLU A 62 4.84 -8.68 3.44
N ASP A 63 4.20 -7.51 3.39
CA ASP A 63 3.45 -7.09 2.23
C ASP A 63 4.38 -6.83 1.05
N GLN A 64 4.02 -7.42 -0.09
CA GLN A 64 4.74 -7.30 -1.35
C GLN A 64 3.86 -6.67 -2.39
N PHE A 65 4.46 -6.02 -3.38
CA PHE A 65 3.71 -5.51 -4.53
C PHE A 65 4.44 -5.78 -5.84
N LYS A 66 3.67 -5.78 -6.91
CA LYS A 66 4.17 -5.91 -8.28
C LYS A 66 3.48 -4.89 -9.15
N VAL A 67 4.24 -4.21 -10.00
CA VAL A 67 3.69 -3.29 -11.00
C VAL A 67 3.10 -4.11 -12.14
N VAL A 68 1.80 -4.01 -12.36
CA VAL A 68 1.09 -4.80 -13.37
C VAL A 68 0.57 -3.98 -14.55
N ALA A 69 0.48 -2.66 -14.41
CA ALA A 69 0.13 -1.77 -15.52
C ALA A 69 0.70 -0.38 -15.29
N LEU A 70 1.14 0.27 -16.36
CA LEU A 70 1.68 1.64 -16.33
C LEU A 70 0.67 2.68 -16.80
N ARG A 71 -0.38 2.26 -17.52
CA ARG A 71 -1.42 3.14 -18.04
C ARG A 71 -2.78 2.47 -17.85
N ALA A 72 -3.18 2.31 -16.60
CA ALA A 72 -4.46 1.70 -16.25
C ALA A 72 -5.56 2.74 -16.26
N HIS A 73 -6.76 2.31 -16.66
CA HIS A 73 -7.97 3.10 -16.52
C HIS A 73 -8.60 2.82 -15.17
N VAL A 74 -8.86 3.87 -14.40
CA VAL A 74 -9.57 3.76 -13.13
C VAL A 74 -10.51 4.95 -12.97
N GLU A 75 -11.75 4.66 -12.63
CA GLU A 75 -12.78 5.66 -12.39
C GLU A 75 -13.08 5.73 -10.91
N VAL A 76 -12.95 6.93 -10.33
CA VAL A 76 -13.26 7.19 -8.93
C VAL A 76 -14.18 8.41 -8.83
N PRO A 77 -14.90 8.60 -7.71
CA PRO A 77 -15.81 9.74 -7.59
C PRO A 77 -15.18 11.10 -7.90
N TYR A 78 -13.89 11.26 -7.60
CA TYR A 78 -13.18 12.51 -7.87
C TYR A 78 -12.98 12.74 -9.37
N ARG A 79 -12.53 11.73 -10.13
CA ARG A 79 -12.18 11.85 -11.55
C ARG A 79 -11.99 10.49 -12.20
N ASP A 80 -12.07 10.47 -13.54
CA ASP A 80 -11.70 9.34 -14.38
C ASP A 80 -10.23 9.50 -14.78
N TYR A 81 -9.40 8.48 -14.53
CA TYR A 81 -7.97 8.48 -14.88
C TYR A 81 -7.67 7.36 -15.88
N ARG A 82 -6.85 7.67 -16.89
CA ARG A 82 -6.47 6.71 -17.94
C ARG A 82 -4.98 6.43 -17.98
N ASP A 83 -4.23 6.99 -17.07
CA ASP A 83 -2.77 6.87 -16.99
C ASP A 83 -2.31 6.45 -15.60
N ALA A 84 -3.16 5.73 -14.87
CA ALA A 84 -2.84 5.27 -13.54
C ALA A 84 -1.83 4.13 -13.57
N LEU A 85 -0.96 4.09 -12.60
CA LEU A 85 -0.09 2.96 -12.33
C LEU A 85 -0.89 1.98 -11.47
N GLN A 86 -0.96 0.73 -11.90
CA GLN A 86 -1.64 -0.32 -11.14
C GLN A 86 -0.62 -1.27 -10.56
N THR A 87 -0.79 -1.55 -9.27
CA THR A 87 -0.03 -2.59 -8.57
C THR A 87 -0.97 -3.66 -8.03
N GLN A 88 -0.43 -4.85 -7.84
CA GLN A 88 -1.08 -5.90 -7.05
C GLN A 88 -0.25 -6.09 -5.79
N GLU A 89 -0.93 -6.29 -4.67
CA GLU A 89 -0.30 -6.48 -3.37
C GLU A 89 -0.77 -7.77 -2.73
N TRP A 90 0.17 -8.46 -2.09
CA TRP A 90 -0.11 -9.70 -1.37
C TRP A 90 0.91 -9.87 -0.25
N THR A 91 0.62 -10.81 0.66
CA THR A 91 1.57 -11.25 1.66
C THR A 91 1.43 -12.77 1.84
N ARG A 92 2.56 -13.46 2.07
CA ARG A 92 2.51 -14.89 2.38
C ARG A 92 1.80 -15.17 3.70
N LEU A 93 1.66 -14.17 4.56
CA LEU A 93 0.96 -14.28 5.85
C LEU A 93 -0.54 -14.39 5.68
N GLU A 94 -1.08 -13.93 4.54
CA GLU A 94 -2.49 -14.00 4.17
C GLU A 94 -2.64 -14.45 2.71
N PRO A 95 -2.40 -15.73 2.41
CA PRO A 95 -2.31 -16.19 1.02
C PRO A 95 -3.62 -16.10 0.24
N ASP A 96 -4.76 -15.94 0.93
CA ASP A 96 -6.06 -15.83 0.28
C ASP A 96 -6.48 -14.38 -0.01
N VAL A 97 -5.58 -13.42 0.21
CA VAL A 97 -5.86 -12.00 -0.03
C VAL A 97 -4.98 -11.49 -1.17
N LEU A 98 -5.60 -10.81 -2.12
CA LEU A 98 -4.92 -10.10 -3.21
C LEU A 98 -5.61 -8.77 -3.43
N ASP A 99 -4.86 -7.68 -3.31
CA ASP A 99 -5.37 -6.32 -3.46
C ASP A 99 -4.79 -5.65 -4.70
N ALA A 100 -5.56 -4.73 -5.29
CA ALA A 100 -5.08 -3.87 -6.36
C ALA A 100 -5.09 -2.43 -5.89
N LYS A 101 -4.02 -1.69 -6.19
CA LYS A 101 -3.92 -0.27 -5.92
C LYS A 101 -3.62 0.47 -7.21
N TYR A 102 -4.14 1.68 -7.30
CA TYR A 102 -3.95 2.56 -8.45
C TYR A 102 -3.40 3.89 -7.97
N TYR A 103 -2.35 4.34 -8.64
CA TYR A 103 -1.64 5.58 -8.28
C TYR A 103 -1.59 6.51 -9.48
N VAL A 104 -1.74 7.80 -9.23
CA VAL A 104 -1.63 8.84 -10.28
C VAL A 104 -0.53 9.81 -9.89
N ARG A 105 0.35 10.10 -10.85
CA ARG A 105 1.46 11.03 -10.65
C ARG A 105 0.94 12.39 -10.19
N GLY A 106 1.54 12.94 -9.14
CA GLY A 106 1.13 14.22 -8.58
C GLY A 106 -0.07 14.16 -7.63
N ILE A 107 -0.78 13.02 -7.57
CA ILE A 107 -1.94 12.83 -6.68
C ILE A 107 -1.62 11.79 -5.60
N GLY A 108 -1.09 10.64 -5.98
CA GLY A 108 -0.86 9.51 -5.10
C GLY A 108 -1.87 8.40 -5.34
N GLN A 109 -2.20 7.66 -4.30
CA GLN A 109 -3.17 6.56 -4.41
C GLN A 109 -4.58 7.11 -4.63
N VAL A 110 -5.25 6.62 -5.68
CA VAL A 110 -6.62 7.05 -6.01
C VAL A 110 -7.64 5.94 -5.81
N PHE A 111 -7.21 4.69 -5.82
CA PHE A 111 -8.11 3.54 -5.65
C PHE A 111 -7.37 2.38 -5.00
N GLU A 112 -8.06 1.66 -4.14
CA GLU A 112 -7.62 0.39 -3.57
C GLU A 112 -8.83 -0.53 -3.55
N GLY A 113 -8.67 -1.78 -3.98
CA GLY A 113 -9.75 -2.75 -3.97
C GLY A 113 -9.26 -4.18 -3.91
N SER A 114 -10.04 -5.05 -3.27
CA SER A 114 -9.73 -6.46 -3.16
C SER A 114 -10.00 -7.18 -4.48
N ARG A 115 -9.03 -7.96 -4.93
CA ARG A 115 -9.18 -8.89 -6.05
C ARG A 115 -9.56 -10.28 -5.56
N LYS A 116 -9.11 -10.62 -4.34
CA LYS A 116 -9.34 -11.91 -3.71
C LYS A 116 -9.36 -11.70 -2.19
N GLY A 117 -10.30 -12.31 -1.49
CA GLY A 117 -10.47 -12.16 -0.06
C GLY A 117 -11.59 -11.18 0.31
N PRO A 118 -11.60 -10.69 1.56
CA PRO A 118 -12.62 -9.74 2.01
C PRO A 118 -12.70 -8.51 1.10
N ARG A 119 -13.92 -8.05 0.80
CA ARG A 119 -14.13 -6.90 -0.07
C ARG A 119 -13.95 -5.61 0.70
N GLU A 120 -12.83 -4.97 0.47
CA GLU A 120 -12.52 -3.65 1.00
C GLU A 120 -12.15 -2.73 -0.15
N TYR A 121 -12.72 -1.51 -0.14
CA TYR A 121 -12.48 -0.53 -1.19
C TYR A 121 -12.19 0.83 -0.58
N ALA A 122 -11.24 1.54 -1.17
CA ALA A 122 -10.99 2.94 -0.89
C ALA A 122 -10.92 3.69 -2.22
N LYS A 123 -11.70 4.76 -2.36
CA LYS A 123 -11.78 5.55 -3.59
C LYS A 123 -11.59 7.02 -3.28
N LEU A 124 -10.78 7.69 -4.10
CA LEU A 124 -10.55 9.12 -3.96
C LEU A 124 -11.84 9.89 -4.27
N VAL A 125 -12.31 10.70 -3.32
CA VAL A 125 -13.53 11.50 -3.48
C VAL A 125 -13.23 12.98 -3.67
N SER A 126 -12.11 13.48 -3.13
CA SER A 126 -11.73 14.89 -3.31
C SER A 126 -10.24 15.08 -3.04
N VAL A 127 -9.68 16.14 -3.63
CA VAL A 127 -8.31 16.56 -3.39
C VAL A 127 -8.35 18.02 -2.95
N LYS A 128 -7.71 18.29 -1.81
CA LYS A 128 -7.56 19.65 -1.29
C LYS A 128 -6.06 19.93 -1.19
N ARG A 129 -5.63 20.98 -1.88
CA ARG A 129 -4.22 21.38 -1.87
C ARG A 129 -4.05 22.64 -1.01
N ALA A 130 -2.98 22.63 -0.22
CA ALA A 130 -2.62 23.79 0.59
C ALA A 130 -1.92 24.85 -0.25
#